data_5b02ec43afbc0cf6e6e97e939b3fe523
#
_entry.id   5b02ec43afbc0cf6e6e97e939b3fe523
#
_cell.length_a   1.000
_cell.length_b   1.000
_cell.length_c   1.000
_cell.angle_alpha   90.00
_cell.angle_beta   90.00
_cell.angle_gamma   90.00
#
_symmetry.space_group_name_H-M   'P 1'
#
loop_
_entity.id
_entity.type
_entity.pdbx_description
1 polymer ?
#
loop_
_entity_poly.entity_id
_entity_poly.type
_entity_poly.pdbx_seq_one_letter_code
_entity_poly.pdbx_strand_id
1 'polypeptide(L)'
;MHGYSYEAMRLTAELNNAFHTPEEIREIMGRITGRPIDETFRLFPPFYTDFGKNIRIGRRVFINACCCFQDQGGISIGDGTLIGHRVTLATINHGLPPDRRHVHNIAPIVIGKDVWIGSGTILLPGVHVGDGAVVAAGSVVREDVPPRTIVAG
;
A
#
# COMPACT_ATOMS: atom_id res chain seq x y z
N MET A 1 -2.30 5.38 -19.84
CA MET A 1 -2.08 5.52 -18.38
C MET A 1 -3.31 6.09 -17.66
N HIS A 2 -3.97 7.13 -18.16
CA HIS A 2 -5.11 7.75 -17.47
C HIS A 2 -6.37 6.86 -17.33
N GLY A 3 -6.65 5.98 -18.27
CA GLY A 3 -7.84 5.11 -18.21
C GLY A 3 -7.88 4.17 -16.99
N TYR A 4 -6.75 3.61 -16.61
CA TYR A 4 -6.65 2.73 -15.44
C TYR A 4 -6.78 3.49 -14.11
N SER A 5 -6.27 4.72 -14.04
CA SER A 5 -6.45 5.58 -12.87
C SER A 5 -7.92 5.95 -12.65
N TYR A 6 -8.68 6.19 -13.73
CA TYR A 6 -10.12 6.44 -13.62
C TYR A 6 -10.90 5.21 -13.12
N GLU A 7 -10.51 4.01 -13.56
CA GLU A 7 -11.09 2.78 -13.03
C GLU A 7 -10.82 2.62 -11.53
N ALA A 8 -9.57 2.83 -11.11
CA ALA A 8 -9.20 2.79 -9.70
C ALA A 8 -9.98 3.83 -8.88
N MET A 9 -10.10 5.06 -9.38
CA MET A 9 -10.90 6.11 -8.73
C MET A 9 -12.37 5.72 -8.60
N ARG A 10 -12.97 5.12 -9.62
CA ARG A 10 -14.35 4.65 -9.57
C ARG A 10 -14.54 3.54 -8.54
N LEU A 11 -13.62 2.55 -8.51
CA LEU A 11 -13.70 1.44 -7.57
C LEU A 11 -13.43 1.87 -6.12
N THR A 12 -12.47 2.77 -5.90
CA THR A 12 -12.22 3.31 -4.56
C THR A 12 -13.37 4.21 -4.10
N ALA A 13 -14.02 4.95 -4.98
CA ALA A 13 -15.24 5.69 -4.65
C ALA A 13 -16.37 4.75 -4.23
N GLU A 14 -16.55 3.62 -4.93
CA GLU A 14 -17.51 2.58 -4.54
C GLU A 14 -17.19 2.03 -3.14
N LEU A 15 -15.94 1.71 -2.88
CA LEU A 15 -15.47 1.19 -1.59
C LEU A 15 -15.68 2.18 -0.44
N ASN A 16 -15.41 3.47 -0.68
CA ASN A 16 -15.27 4.47 0.38
C ASN A 16 -16.56 5.21 0.73
N ASN A 17 -17.55 5.23 -0.17
CA ASN A 17 -18.72 6.12 -0.04
C ASN A 17 -19.98 5.41 0.48
N ALA A 18 -19.89 4.15 0.88
CA ALA A 18 -20.98 3.40 1.47
C ALA A 18 -20.43 2.41 2.50
N PHE A 19 -21.30 1.95 3.41
CA PHE A 19 -20.97 0.83 4.27
C PHE A 19 -20.93 -0.46 3.47
N HIS A 20 -19.91 -1.29 3.71
CA HIS A 20 -19.74 -2.61 3.14
C HIS A 20 -19.42 -3.64 4.21
N THR A 21 -19.91 -4.85 4.04
CA THR A 21 -19.49 -5.99 4.85
C THR A 21 -18.05 -6.38 4.54
N PRO A 22 -17.36 -7.13 5.41
CA PRO A 22 -16.00 -7.63 5.11
C PRO A 22 -15.93 -8.41 3.79
N GLU A 23 -16.97 -9.17 3.45
CA GLU A 23 -17.09 -9.93 2.20
C GLU A 23 -17.16 -9.00 0.99
N GLU A 24 -17.99 -7.97 1.05
CA GLU A 24 -18.13 -6.96 -0.01
C GLU A 24 -16.82 -6.18 -0.20
N ILE A 25 -16.14 -5.82 0.90
CA ILE A 25 -14.82 -5.16 0.84
C ILE A 25 -13.81 -6.04 0.09
N ARG A 26 -13.74 -7.35 0.38
CA ARG A 26 -12.85 -8.26 -0.32
C ARG A 26 -13.18 -8.38 -1.81
N GLU A 27 -14.46 -8.40 -2.16
CA GLU A 27 -14.89 -8.42 -3.56
C GLU A 27 -14.42 -7.16 -4.29
N ILE A 28 -14.65 -5.97 -3.71
CA ILE A 28 -14.24 -4.71 -4.31
C ILE A 28 -12.71 -4.64 -4.42
N MET A 29 -11.99 -5.05 -3.39
CA MET A 29 -10.52 -5.12 -3.42
C MET A 29 -10.02 -6.10 -4.48
N GLY A 30 -10.71 -7.21 -4.71
CA GLY A 30 -10.43 -8.15 -5.80
C GLY A 30 -10.56 -7.48 -7.17
N ARG A 31 -11.57 -6.65 -7.35
CA ARG A 31 -11.77 -5.86 -8.58
C ARG A 31 -10.70 -4.77 -8.73
N ILE A 32 -10.32 -4.10 -7.64
CA ILE A 32 -9.25 -3.10 -7.62
C ILE A 32 -7.91 -3.74 -8.02
N THR A 33 -7.54 -4.84 -7.39
CA THR A 33 -6.24 -5.49 -7.61
C THR A 33 -6.20 -6.40 -8.83
N GLY A 34 -7.37 -6.80 -9.35
CA GLY A 34 -7.48 -7.77 -10.42
C GLY A 34 -7.05 -9.19 -9.99
N ARG A 35 -7.09 -9.48 -8.70
CA ARG A 35 -6.67 -10.75 -8.09
C ARG A 35 -7.65 -11.18 -7.01
N PRO A 36 -7.79 -12.50 -6.77
CA PRO A 36 -8.53 -12.98 -5.61
C PRO A 36 -7.89 -12.44 -4.30
N ILE A 37 -8.73 -12.04 -3.38
CA ILE A 37 -8.31 -11.61 -2.03
C ILE A 37 -8.65 -12.72 -1.05
N ASP A 38 -7.67 -13.08 -0.23
CA ASP A 38 -7.81 -14.13 0.77
C ASP A 38 -8.93 -13.80 1.78
N GLU A 39 -9.68 -14.81 2.22
CA GLU A 39 -10.81 -14.65 3.13
C GLU A 39 -10.44 -14.04 4.50
N THR A 40 -9.17 -14.17 4.89
CA THR A 40 -8.65 -13.62 6.15
C THR A 40 -8.24 -12.15 6.06
N PHE A 41 -8.23 -11.56 4.86
CA PHE A 41 -7.93 -10.14 4.67
C PHE A 41 -8.99 -9.25 5.31
N ARG A 42 -8.54 -8.17 5.93
CA ARG A 42 -9.40 -7.13 6.48
C ARG A 42 -8.89 -5.75 6.08
N LEU A 43 -9.82 -4.87 5.78
CA LEU A 43 -9.55 -3.47 5.47
C LEU A 43 -10.65 -2.61 6.08
N PHE A 44 -10.25 -1.49 6.67
CA PHE A 44 -11.18 -0.43 7.07
C PHE A 44 -11.10 0.72 6.07
N PRO A 45 -12.16 0.98 5.31
CA PRO A 45 -12.22 2.16 4.43
C PRO A 45 -12.14 3.47 5.23
N PRO A 46 -11.75 4.60 4.60
CA PRO A 46 -11.44 4.72 3.17
C PRO A 46 -10.04 4.21 2.82
N PHE A 47 -9.90 3.75 1.58
CA PHE A 47 -8.65 3.30 0.98
C PHE A 47 -8.49 3.95 -0.41
N TYR A 48 -7.28 4.33 -0.75
CA TYR A 48 -6.98 4.99 -2.02
C TYR A 48 -5.81 4.30 -2.72
N THR A 49 -5.90 4.19 -4.04
CA THR A 49 -4.80 3.73 -4.87
C THR A 49 -4.88 4.36 -6.26
N ASP A 50 -3.72 4.52 -6.90
CA ASP A 50 -3.63 5.16 -8.21
C ASP A 50 -4.02 4.22 -9.36
N PHE A 51 -3.65 2.94 -9.25
CA PHE A 51 -3.87 1.95 -10.30
C PHE A 51 -4.52 0.67 -9.77
N GLY A 52 -4.04 0.13 -8.66
CA GLY A 52 -4.54 -1.05 -7.96
C GLY A 52 -3.99 -2.38 -8.48
N LYS A 53 -3.80 -2.54 -9.78
CA LYS A 53 -3.46 -3.83 -10.41
C LYS A 53 -2.05 -4.34 -10.07
N ASN A 54 -1.19 -3.47 -9.53
CA ASN A 54 0.17 -3.84 -9.11
C ASN A 54 0.28 -4.12 -7.60
N ILE A 55 -0.85 -4.21 -6.90
CA ILE A 55 -0.89 -4.55 -5.47
C ILE A 55 -1.06 -6.07 -5.33
N ARG A 56 -0.19 -6.68 -4.51
CA ARG A 56 -0.27 -8.09 -4.09
C ARG A 56 -0.38 -8.16 -2.58
N ILE A 57 -1.39 -8.85 -2.09
CA ILE A 57 -1.72 -8.93 -0.66
C ILE A 57 -1.75 -10.40 -0.25
N GLY A 58 -1.01 -10.72 0.80
CA GLY A 58 -0.99 -12.04 1.40
C GLY A 58 -2.20 -12.34 2.29
N ARG A 59 -2.11 -13.42 3.04
CA ARG A 59 -3.15 -13.86 3.99
C ARG A 59 -3.01 -13.15 5.33
N ARG A 60 -4.11 -13.02 6.07
CA ARG A 60 -4.14 -12.37 7.40
C ARG A 60 -3.54 -10.97 7.41
N VAL A 61 -3.64 -10.25 6.31
CA VAL A 61 -3.22 -8.86 6.23
C VAL A 61 -4.36 -7.96 6.69
N PHE A 62 -4.02 -6.98 7.51
CA PHE A 62 -4.95 -5.94 7.92
C PHE A 62 -4.43 -4.56 7.47
N ILE A 63 -5.29 -3.80 6.81
CA ILE A 63 -5.02 -2.41 6.40
C ILE A 63 -6.04 -1.50 7.08
N ASN A 64 -5.55 -0.58 7.90
CA ASN A 64 -6.39 0.37 8.59
C ASN A 64 -6.79 1.56 7.69
N ALA A 65 -7.67 2.41 8.18
CA ALA A 65 -8.32 3.44 7.39
C ALA A 65 -7.37 4.54 6.88
N CYS A 66 -7.74 5.15 5.77
CA CYS A 66 -7.08 6.30 5.16
C CYS A 66 -5.69 6.01 4.57
N CYS A 67 -5.39 4.78 4.20
CA CYS A 67 -4.14 4.44 3.52
C CYS A 67 -4.18 4.84 2.05
N CYS A 68 -3.03 5.28 1.52
CA CYS A 68 -2.85 5.69 0.14
C CYS A 68 -1.69 4.92 -0.50
N PHE A 69 -1.99 4.12 -1.53
CA PHE A 69 -1.01 3.30 -2.23
C PHE A 69 -0.82 3.79 -3.66
N GLN A 70 0.34 4.36 -3.94
CA GLN A 70 0.77 4.68 -5.30
C GLN A 70 1.52 3.48 -5.86
N ASP A 71 0.81 2.63 -6.59
CA ASP A 71 1.25 1.27 -6.88
C ASP A 71 1.84 1.04 -8.28
N GLN A 72 2.13 2.09 -9.04
CA GLN A 72 2.67 1.93 -10.40
C GLN A 72 3.97 1.12 -10.44
N GLY A 73 4.81 1.22 -9.40
CA GLY A 73 6.06 0.46 -9.29
C GLY A 73 5.90 -0.94 -8.70
N GLY A 74 4.71 -1.27 -8.22
CA GLY A 74 4.42 -2.53 -7.56
C GLY A 74 4.52 -2.46 -6.03
N ILE A 75 3.53 -3.03 -5.36
CA ILE A 75 3.46 -3.14 -3.89
C ILE A 75 3.14 -4.59 -3.55
N SER A 76 3.98 -5.22 -2.73
CA SER A 76 3.75 -6.56 -2.20
C SER A 76 3.70 -6.52 -0.69
N ILE A 77 2.68 -7.15 -0.11
CA ILE A 77 2.47 -7.20 1.35
C ILE A 77 2.38 -8.67 1.76
N GLY A 78 3.30 -9.10 2.61
CA GLY A 78 3.40 -10.47 3.09
C GLY A 78 2.33 -10.83 4.11
N ASP A 79 2.17 -12.14 4.32
CA ASP A 79 1.19 -12.71 5.25
C ASP A 79 1.34 -12.14 6.67
N GLY A 80 0.22 -11.92 7.35
CA GLY A 80 0.20 -11.51 8.76
C GLY A 80 0.56 -10.06 9.02
N THR A 81 0.82 -9.26 8.00
CA THR A 81 1.24 -7.86 8.14
C THR A 81 0.09 -6.95 8.55
N LEU A 82 0.38 -6.04 9.47
CA LEU A 82 -0.55 -5.02 9.97
C LEU A 82 -0.11 -3.64 9.50
N ILE A 83 -1.01 -2.91 8.84
CA ILE A 83 -0.77 -1.54 8.36
C ILE A 83 -1.69 -0.58 9.10
N GLY A 84 -1.10 0.38 9.80
CA GLY A 84 -1.80 1.39 10.58
C GLY A 84 -2.54 2.40 9.72
N HIS A 85 -3.23 3.33 10.38
CA HIS A 85 -3.98 4.40 9.72
C HIS A 85 -3.05 5.34 8.93
N ARG A 86 -3.54 5.87 7.81
CA ARG A 86 -2.88 6.93 7.04
C ARG A 86 -1.45 6.58 6.63
N VAL A 87 -1.20 5.33 6.31
CA VAL A 87 0.09 4.90 5.74
C VAL A 87 0.11 5.22 4.26
N THR A 88 1.20 5.80 3.80
CA THR A 88 1.44 6.10 2.38
C THR A 88 2.55 5.22 1.85
N LEU A 89 2.27 4.48 0.77
CA LEU A 89 3.26 3.71 0.03
C LEU A 89 3.45 4.38 -1.34
N ALA A 90 4.62 5.00 -1.52
CA ALA A 90 4.95 5.73 -2.75
C ALA A 90 5.97 4.94 -3.56
N THR A 91 5.63 4.55 -4.79
CA THR A 91 6.55 3.81 -5.67
C THR A 91 7.14 4.64 -6.80
N ILE A 92 6.84 5.94 -6.85
CA ILE A 92 7.31 6.85 -7.89
C ILE A 92 8.04 8.04 -7.27
N ASN A 93 9.21 8.35 -7.80
CA ASN A 93 9.88 9.64 -7.66
C ASN A 93 9.91 10.34 -9.02
N HIS A 94 9.91 11.68 -8.99
CA HIS A 94 10.17 12.50 -10.16
C HIS A 94 11.66 12.84 -10.29
N GLY A 95 12.09 13.22 -11.47
CA GLY A 95 13.43 13.76 -11.68
C GLY A 95 13.65 15.02 -10.82
N LEU A 96 14.80 15.11 -10.14
CA LEU A 96 15.08 16.22 -9.22
C LEU A 96 15.28 17.57 -9.92
N PRO A 97 15.99 17.68 -11.07
CA PRO A 97 16.06 18.93 -11.82
C PRO A 97 14.67 19.36 -12.33
N PRO A 98 14.33 20.67 -12.29
CA PRO A 98 13.02 21.16 -12.70
C PRO A 98 12.62 20.77 -14.13
N ASP A 99 13.57 20.79 -15.05
CA ASP A 99 13.38 20.40 -16.45
C ASP A 99 13.19 18.89 -16.65
N ARG A 100 13.48 18.07 -15.63
CA ARG A 100 13.33 16.62 -15.63
C ARG A 100 12.20 16.11 -14.73
N ARG A 101 11.36 16.99 -14.18
CA ARG A 101 10.22 16.61 -13.32
C ARG A 101 9.20 15.69 -14.00
N HIS A 102 9.17 15.69 -15.32
CA HIS A 102 8.32 14.77 -16.11
C HIS A 102 8.85 13.33 -16.16
N VAL A 103 10.11 13.12 -15.78
CA VAL A 103 10.72 11.78 -15.72
C VAL A 103 10.28 11.08 -14.43
N HIS A 104 9.76 9.87 -14.56
CA HIS A 104 9.35 9.03 -13.43
C HIS A 104 10.44 7.98 -13.14
N ASN A 105 10.92 7.95 -11.91
CA ASN A 105 11.78 6.90 -11.38
C ASN A 105 10.91 5.99 -10.52
N ILE A 106 10.67 4.78 -10.99
CA ILE A 106 9.72 3.83 -10.42
C ILE A 106 10.51 2.71 -9.76
N ALA A 107 10.15 2.36 -8.51
CA ALA A 107 10.73 1.21 -7.82
C ALA A 107 9.70 0.56 -6.89
N PRO A 108 9.68 -0.80 -6.80
CA PRO A 108 8.69 -1.50 -6.00
C PRO A 108 8.91 -1.32 -4.51
N ILE A 109 7.82 -1.42 -3.74
CA ILE A 109 7.85 -1.58 -2.28
C ILE A 109 7.50 -3.02 -1.95
N VAL A 110 8.32 -3.65 -1.13
CA VAL A 110 8.10 -5.01 -0.66
C VAL A 110 8.05 -5.02 0.86
N ILE A 111 6.90 -5.40 1.41
CA ILE A 111 6.70 -5.57 2.85
C ILE A 111 6.63 -7.06 3.12
N GLY A 112 7.49 -7.55 4.00
CA GLY A 112 7.58 -8.95 4.37
C GLY A 112 6.40 -9.47 5.16
N LYS A 113 6.57 -10.63 5.80
CA LYS A 113 5.56 -11.29 6.63
C LYS A 113 5.62 -10.76 8.05
N ASP A 114 4.45 -10.75 8.73
CA ASP A 114 4.33 -10.38 10.14
C ASP A 114 4.97 -9.03 10.48
N VAL A 115 4.93 -8.08 9.54
CA VAL A 115 5.42 -6.72 9.70
C VAL A 115 4.34 -5.85 10.34
N TRP A 116 4.77 -4.90 11.17
CA TRP A 116 3.86 -3.87 11.67
C TRP A 116 4.32 -2.49 11.21
N ILE A 117 3.50 -1.87 10.37
CA ILE A 117 3.70 -0.48 9.91
C ILE A 117 2.83 0.43 10.77
N GLY A 118 3.47 1.28 11.57
CA GLY A 118 2.79 2.25 12.44
C GLY A 118 2.04 3.32 11.65
N SER A 119 1.01 3.89 12.30
CA SER A 119 0.16 4.91 11.69
C SER A 119 0.94 6.13 11.20
N GLY A 120 0.55 6.67 10.05
CA GLY A 120 1.17 7.87 9.48
C GLY A 120 2.56 7.63 8.87
N THR A 121 3.00 6.39 8.75
CA THR A 121 4.27 6.05 8.09
C THR A 121 4.21 6.32 6.60
N ILE A 122 5.34 6.74 6.03
CA ILE A 122 5.55 6.87 4.59
C ILE A 122 6.70 5.95 4.19
N LEU A 123 6.46 5.02 3.26
CA LEU A 123 7.51 4.23 2.63
C LEU A 123 7.82 4.82 1.25
N LEU A 124 9.10 5.06 0.97
CA LEU A 124 9.56 5.63 -0.28
C LEU A 124 9.89 4.54 -1.34
N PRO A 125 10.01 4.92 -2.63
CA PRO A 125 10.24 3.95 -3.70
C PRO A 125 11.46 3.06 -3.47
N GLY A 126 11.30 1.76 -3.67
CA GLY A 126 12.37 0.76 -3.58
C GLY A 126 12.60 0.18 -2.18
N VAL A 127 11.86 0.62 -1.18
CA VAL A 127 12.05 0.14 0.20
C VAL A 127 11.55 -1.30 0.35
N HIS A 128 12.39 -2.13 0.96
CA HIS A 128 12.05 -3.48 1.41
C HIS A 128 12.00 -3.50 2.95
N VAL A 129 10.89 -3.94 3.51
CA VAL A 129 10.74 -4.14 4.95
C VAL A 129 10.79 -5.63 5.25
N GLY A 130 11.80 -6.04 6.01
CA GLY A 130 12.05 -7.45 6.33
C GLY A 130 11.00 -8.06 7.25
N ASP A 131 10.87 -9.39 7.21
CA ASP A 131 9.89 -10.14 8.01
C ASP A 131 9.99 -9.80 9.50
N GLY A 132 8.85 -9.62 10.14
CA GLY A 132 8.76 -9.35 11.57
C GLY A 132 9.26 -7.98 12.01
N ALA A 133 9.59 -7.08 11.09
CA ALA A 133 10.02 -5.74 11.44
C ALA A 133 8.85 -4.87 11.92
N VAL A 134 9.18 -3.85 12.70
CA VAL A 134 8.25 -2.81 13.16
C VAL A 134 8.74 -1.45 12.67
N VAL A 135 7.87 -0.71 12.01
CA VAL A 135 8.10 0.69 11.65
C VAL A 135 7.26 1.55 12.57
N ALA A 136 7.91 2.39 13.38
CA ALA A 136 7.21 3.24 14.34
C ALA A 136 6.34 4.27 13.64
N ALA A 137 5.24 4.65 14.30
CA ALA A 137 4.29 5.63 13.76
C ALA A 137 4.97 6.95 13.36
N GLY A 138 4.53 7.52 12.24
CA GLY A 138 5.05 8.79 11.73
C GLY A 138 6.43 8.71 11.06
N SER A 139 6.98 7.53 10.87
CA SER A 139 8.30 7.34 10.23
C SER A 139 8.25 7.64 8.73
N VAL A 140 9.35 8.19 8.20
CA VAL A 140 9.61 8.29 6.77
C VAL A 140 10.75 7.34 6.42
N VAL A 141 10.42 6.19 5.84
CA VAL A 141 11.37 5.13 5.54
C VAL A 141 11.94 5.29 4.13
N ARG A 142 13.24 5.49 4.04
CA ARG A 142 13.98 5.74 2.80
C ARG A 142 14.91 4.60 2.41
N GLU A 143 15.15 3.68 3.31
CA GLU A 143 16.11 2.59 3.19
C GLU A 143 15.46 1.29 3.65
N ASP A 144 16.05 0.16 3.25
CA ASP A 144 15.57 -1.14 3.65
C ASP A 144 15.59 -1.32 5.17
N VAL A 145 14.57 -1.98 5.69
CA VAL A 145 14.43 -2.30 7.11
C VAL A 145 14.77 -3.78 7.31
N PRO A 146 15.83 -4.10 8.09
CA PRO A 146 16.20 -5.49 8.35
C PRO A 146 15.08 -6.27 9.06
N PRO A 147 15.01 -7.60 8.87
CA PRO A 147 14.03 -8.42 9.57
C PRO A 147 14.14 -8.29 11.09
N ARG A 148 12.98 -8.35 11.76
CA ARG A 148 12.88 -8.35 13.23
C ARG A 148 13.57 -7.17 13.90
N THR A 149 13.62 -6.03 13.24
CA THR A 149 14.12 -4.77 13.80
C THR A 149 12.98 -3.78 14.02
N ILE A 150 13.23 -2.80 14.87
CA ILE A 150 12.33 -1.67 15.09
C ILE A 150 13.05 -0.43 14.58
N VAL A 151 12.41 0.30 13.68
CA VAL A 151 12.91 1.56 13.15
C VAL A 151 11.96 2.70 13.45
N ALA A 152 12.49 3.92 13.58
CA ALA A 152 11.74 5.13 13.87
C ALA A 152 12.38 6.34 13.17
N GLY A 153 11.58 7.37 12.88
CA GLY A 153 12.07 8.62 12.32
C GLY A 153 11.71 8.96 10.89
#